data_dbaaaabe1848f883d90a5273c36e9199
#
_entry.id   dbaaaabe1848f883d90a5273c36e9199
#
_cell.length_a   1.000
_cell.length_b   1.000
_cell.length_c   1.000
_cell.angle_alpha   90.00
_cell.angle_beta   90.00
_cell.angle_gamma   90.00
#
_symmetry.space_group_name_H-M   'P 1'
#
loop_
_entity.id
_entity.type
_entity.pdbx_description
1 polymer ?
#
loop_
_entity_poly.entity_id
_entity_poly.type
_entity_poly.pdbx_seq_one_letter_code
_entity_poly.pdbx_strand_id
1 'polypeptide(L)'
;MHTYRSILLTAIVGMAIIFAGCQSYVNVPPDKLGMKLTPTGYEDHIYTPGQVDIGDKSASGFSNSLVLIQRSGLQIKEPFLGSSSSGDKEDHRCLTHDRVPMTLDVRLLLAIPDHETEQGKKDLARLFLLGNPIATKENARVLELSAESVYAEQARLQVRGAIRRICATYEHFEDAFAAFASVEKEANFSDHITRAVVGVLNDQHVPLHVIAAQVSNMKPDDSVVEAQVALRAAEERVKAIETVVKYLGNDPVRQMVYKMQVLQEIVSKAGTNGHNTLFLTDMANNAQILPLPLPTK
;
A
#
# COMPACT_ATOMS: atom_id res chain seq x y z
N MET A 1 -48.44 -33.96 -58.71
CA MET A 1 -47.20 -33.15 -58.71
C MET A 1 -47.21 -32.02 -57.65
N HIS A 2 -48.32 -31.64 -57.09
CA HIS A 2 -48.40 -30.55 -56.06
C HIS A 2 -47.99 -30.97 -54.63
N THR A 3 -48.20 -32.22 -54.26
CA THR A 3 -47.86 -32.74 -52.89
C THR A 3 -46.40 -32.79 -52.60
N TYR A 4 -45.54 -33.11 -53.60
CA TYR A 4 -44.08 -33.12 -53.40
C TYR A 4 -43.45 -31.73 -53.19
N ARG A 5 -44.01 -30.68 -53.79
CA ARG A 5 -43.54 -29.31 -53.62
C ARG A 5 -43.80 -28.77 -52.19
N SER A 6 -44.94 -29.13 -51.60
CA SER A 6 -45.25 -28.71 -50.22
C SER A 6 -44.39 -29.38 -49.18
N ILE A 7 -44.04 -30.65 -49.34
CA ILE A 7 -43.17 -31.39 -48.44
C ILE A 7 -41.72 -30.88 -48.50
N LEU A 8 -41.26 -30.51 -49.69
CA LEU A 8 -39.92 -29.97 -49.88
C LEU A 8 -39.78 -28.55 -49.25
N LEU A 9 -40.79 -27.72 -49.37
CA LEU A 9 -40.82 -26.39 -48.79
C LEU A 9 -40.87 -26.44 -47.24
N THR A 10 -41.63 -27.37 -46.67
CA THR A 10 -41.69 -27.54 -45.21
C THR A 10 -40.39 -28.05 -44.65
N ALA A 11 -39.69 -28.97 -45.37
CA ALA A 11 -38.38 -29.47 -44.97
C ALA A 11 -37.29 -28.40 -45.02
N ILE A 12 -37.31 -27.49 -46.04
CA ILE A 12 -36.35 -26.38 -46.14
C ILE A 12 -36.59 -25.32 -45.06
N VAL A 13 -37.85 -24.98 -44.76
CA VAL A 13 -38.19 -24.06 -43.69
C VAL A 13 -37.87 -24.66 -42.31
N GLY A 14 -38.12 -25.94 -42.11
CA GLY A 14 -37.73 -26.64 -40.88
C GLY A 14 -36.19 -26.69 -40.67
N MET A 15 -35.42 -26.89 -41.76
CA MET A 15 -33.97 -26.89 -41.71
C MET A 15 -33.37 -25.50 -41.49
N ALA A 16 -34.01 -24.44 -41.97
CA ALA A 16 -33.58 -23.06 -41.72
C ALA A 16 -33.78 -22.60 -40.27
N ILE A 17 -34.77 -23.16 -39.57
CA ILE A 17 -35.01 -22.85 -38.15
C ILE A 17 -34.00 -23.55 -37.24
N ILE A 18 -33.45 -24.71 -37.64
CA ILE A 18 -32.46 -25.45 -36.87
C ILE A 18 -31.08 -24.76 -36.95
N PHE A 19 -30.80 -23.95 -37.96
CA PHE A 19 -29.57 -23.17 -38.09
C PHE A 19 -29.65 -21.78 -37.47
N ALA A 20 -30.78 -21.37 -36.90
CA ALA A 20 -30.82 -20.22 -35.98
C ALA A 20 -30.14 -20.65 -34.67
N GLY A 21 -28.82 -20.83 -34.73
CA GLY A 21 -27.96 -21.18 -33.60
C GLY A 21 -28.30 -20.24 -32.45
N CYS A 22 -28.39 -20.76 -31.24
CA CYS A 22 -28.58 -19.97 -30.03
C CYS A 22 -27.37 -19.07 -29.85
N GLN A 23 -27.37 -17.93 -30.53
CA GLN A 23 -26.33 -16.91 -30.30
C GLN A 23 -26.37 -16.49 -28.84
N SER A 24 -25.24 -16.65 -28.14
CA SER A 24 -25.13 -16.30 -26.74
C SER A 24 -24.65 -14.86 -26.65
N TYR A 25 -25.57 -13.95 -26.43
CA TYR A 25 -25.25 -12.57 -26.16
C TYR A 25 -24.98 -12.34 -24.68
N VAL A 26 -23.93 -11.59 -24.40
CA VAL A 26 -23.60 -11.10 -23.06
C VAL A 26 -23.56 -9.59 -23.09
N ASN A 27 -24.10 -8.96 -22.07
CA ASN A 27 -24.07 -7.50 -21.95
C ASN A 27 -22.82 -7.05 -21.21
N VAL A 28 -22.06 -6.11 -21.81
CA VAL A 28 -20.99 -5.38 -21.13
C VAL A 28 -21.62 -4.18 -20.41
N PRO A 29 -21.55 -4.11 -19.07
CA PRO A 29 -22.09 -3.00 -18.31
C PRO A 29 -21.43 -1.67 -18.65
N PRO A 30 -22.07 -0.50 -18.40
CA PRO A 30 -21.54 0.82 -18.72
C PRO A 30 -20.23 1.17 -17.99
N ASP A 31 -20.01 0.58 -16.83
CA ASP A 31 -18.86 0.77 -15.95
C ASP A 31 -17.70 -0.20 -16.24
N LYS A 32 -17.86 -1.09 -17.24
CA LYS A 32 -16.88 -2.13 -17.56
C LYS A 32 -16.42 -2.10 -19.01
N LEU A 33 -15.26 -2.67 -19.24
CA LEU A 33 -14.75 -3.05 -20.56
C LEU A 33 -14.64 -4.56 -20.62
N GLY A 34 -14.77 -5.13 -21.82
CA GLY A 34 -14.72 -6.56 -22.02
C GLY A 34 -13.64 -6.99 -23.00
N MET A 35 -13.10 -8.19 -22.81
CA MET A 35 -12.25 -8.87 -23.78
C MET A 35 -12.68 -10.35 -23.88
N LYS A 36 -12.81 -10.84 -25.07
CA LYS A 36 -13.26 -12.22 -25.28
C LYS A 36 -12.11 -13.19 -25.14
N LEU A 37 -12.28 -14.18 -24.27
CA LEU A 37 -11.37 -15.28 -24.06
C LEU A 37 -11.86 -16.50 -24.82
N THR A 38 -11.09 -16.94 -25.80
CA THR A 38 -11.32 -18.13 -26.59
C THR A 38 -10.43 -19.26 -26.10
N PRO A 39 -10.65 -20.51 -26.54
CA PRO A 39 -9.76 -21.63 -26.23
C PRO A 39 -8.31 -21.42 -26.69
N THR A 40 -8.07 -20.53 -27.64
CA THR A 40 -6.74 -20.18 -28.17
C THR A 40 -6.11 -18.94 -27.53
N GLY A 41 -6.83 -18.27 -26.64
CA GLY A 41 -6.38 -17.06 -25.95
C GLY A 41 -7.35 -15.90 -26.10
N TYR A 42 -6.92 -14.72 -25.69
CA TYR A 42 -7.70 -13.50 -25.83
C TYR A 42 -7.77 -13.03 -27.28
N GLU A 43 -8.96 -12.55 -27.71
CA GLU A 43 -9.11 -11.85 -28.98
C GLU A 43 -8.49 -10.45 -28.88
N ASP A 44 -7.91 -9.95 -29.96
CA ASP A 44 -7.34 -8.58 -30.03
C ASP A 44 -8.43 -7.54 -30.27
N HIS A 45 -9.49 -7.58 -29.45
CA HIS A 45 -10.61 -6.63 -29.52
C HIS A 45 -11.14 -6.31 -28.12
N ILE A 46 -11.25 -5.03 -27.81
CA ILE A 46 -11.82 -4.53 -26.57
C ILE A 46 -13.28 -4.15 -26.80
N TYR A 47 -14.17 -4.80 -26.09
CA TYR A 47 -15.60 -4.54 -26.12
C TYR A 47 -15.96 -3.43 -25.14
N THR A 48 -16.58 -2.40 -25.69
CA THR A 48 -17.19 -1.29 -24.92
C THR A 48 -18.62 -1.69 -24.47
N PRO A 49 -19.28 -0.89 -23.60
CA PRO A 49 -20.64 -1.16 -23.14
C PRO A 49 -21.60 -1.47 -24.27
N GLY A 50 -22.33 -2.57 -24.14
CA GLY A 50 -23.26 -3.06 -25.15
C GLY A 50 -23.38 -4.58 -25.18
N GLN A 51 -24.17 -5.09 -26.11
CA GLN A 51 -24.32 -6.52 -26.32
C GLN A 51 -23.17 -7.09 -27.16
N VAL A 52 -22.56 -8.16 -26.67
CA VAL A 52 -21.44 -8.86 -27.31
C VAL A 52 -21.86 -10.30 -27.60
N ASP A 53 -21.70 -10.73 -28.84
CA ASP A 53 -21.87 -12.13 -29.21
C ASP A 53 -20.60 -12.90 -28.86
N ILE A 54 -20.71 -13.76 -27.85
CA ILE A 54 -19.61 -14.65 -27.45
C ILE A 54 -19.63 -16.00 -28.15
N GLY A 55 -20.56 -16.19 -29.08
CA GLY A 55 -20.72 -17.41 -29.86
C GLY A 55 -21.34 -18.57 -29.06
N ASP A 56 -21.63 -19.64 -29.76
CA ASP A 56 -22.27 -20.82 -29.19
C ASP A 56 -21.32 -21.61 -28.29
N LYS A 57 -21.90 -22.43 -27.42
CA LYS A 57 -21.13 -23.47 -26.72
C LYS A 57 -20.66 -24.47 -27.76
N SER A 58 -19.35 -24.62 -27.89
CA SER A 58 -18.79 -25.65 -28.75
C SER A 58 -19.27 -27.04 -28.31
N ALA A 59 -19.56 -27.91 -29.27
CA ALA A 59 -19.87 -29.32 -29.03
C ALA A 59 -18.74 -30.07 -28.30
N SER A 60 -17.50 -29.56 -28.36
CA SER A 60 -16.33 -30.08 -27.64
C SER A 60 -16.26 -29.66 -26.16
N GLY A 61 -17.25 -28.93 -25.66
CA GLY A 61 -17.26 -28.42 -24.27
C GLY A 61 -16.43 -27.15 -24.03
N PHE A 62 -15.59 -26.74 -24.98
CA PHE A 62 -14.87 -25.46 -24.91
C PHE A 62 -15.79 -24.33 -25.35
N SER A 63 -16.01 -23.35 -24.52
CA SER A 63 -16.83 -22.20 -24.85
C SER A 63 -16.02 -20.90 -24.66
N ASN A 64 -16.28 -19.95 -25.55
CA ASN A 64 -15.75 -18.61 -25.34
C ASN A 64 -16.34 -17.99 -24.06
N SER A 65 -15.57 -17.18 -23.41
CA SER A 65 -15.97 -16.41 -22.24
C SER A 65 -15.71 -14.94 -22.48
N LEU A 66 -16.46 -14.07 -21.82
CA LEU A 66 -16.21 -12.64 -21.81
C LEU A 66 -15.59 -12.27 -20.47
N VAL A 67 -14.39 -11.72 -20.50
CA VAL A 67 -13.72 -11.20 -19.30
C VAL A 67 -13.98 -9.72 -19.20
N LEU A 68 -14.51 -9.28 -18.07
CA LEU A 68 -14.87 -7.90 -17.78
C LEU A 68 -13.88 -7.30 -16.79
N ILE A 69 -13.49 -6.06 -17.03
CA ILE A 69 -12.70 -5.24 -16.10
C ILE A 69 -13.42 -3.93 -15.83
N GLN A 70 -13.36 -3.44 -14.59
CA GLN A 70 -13.98 -2.17 -14.20
C GLN A 70 -13.21 -0.99 -14.78
N ARG A 71 -13.92 -0.01 -15.40
CA ARG A 71 -13.33 1.21 -15.98
C ARG A 71 -12.91 2.24 -14.94
N SER A 72 -13.59 2.26 -13.80
CA SER A 72 -13.30 3.23 -12.74
C SER A 72 -11.89 3.06 -12.21
N GLY A 73 -11.29 4.16 -11.82
CA GLY A 73 -10.01 4.12 -11.10
C GLY A 73 -10.13 3.29 -9.82
N LEU A 74 -9.01 2.71 -9.42
CA LEU A 74 -8.94 1.93 -8.19
C LEU A 74 -8.14 2.68 -7.13
N GLN A 75 -8.59 2.57 -5.89
CA GLN A 75 -7.91 3.12 -4.74
C GLN A 75 -7.36 2.00 -3.88
N ILE A 76 -6.04 1.94 -3.79
CA ILE A 76 -5.33 0.95 -2.98
C ILE A 76 -4.81 1.61 -1.72
N LYS A 77 -4.97 0.92 -0.60
CA LYS A 77 -4.43 1.34 0.70
C LYS A 77 -3.26 0.45 1.06
N GLU A 78 -2.11 1.07 1.29
CA GLU A 78 -0.90 0.42 1.75
C GLU A 78 -0.51 0.99 3.12
N PRO A 79 -0.95 0.33 4.22
CA PRO A 79 -0.58 0.76 5.55
C PRO A 79 0.85 0.32 5.89
N PHE A 80 1.60 1.22 6.52
CA PHE A 80 2.89 0.95 7.14
C PHE A 80 2.76 1.23 8.63
N LEU A 81 2.89 0.20 9.44
CA LEU A 81 2.73 0.28 10.89
C LEU A 81 4.09 0.36 11.56
N GLY A 82 4.23 1.23 12.56
CA GLY A 82 5.47 1.40 13.33
C GLY A 82 5.81 0.15 14.16
N SER A 83 4.80 -0.49 14.74
CA SER A 83 4.96 -1.75 15.46
C SER A 83 4.62 -2.95 14.58
N SER A 84 5.44 -4.01 14.64
CA SER A 84 5.08 -5.29 14.06
C SER A 84 3.90 -5.88 14.85
N SER A 85 2.68 -5.78 14.33
CA SER A 85 1.58 -6.55 14.86
C SER A 85 1.90 -8.04 14.72
N SER A 86 1.90 -8.72 15.84
CA SER A 86 2.24 -10.14 15.98
C SER A 86 1.52 -11.00 14.95
N GLY A 87 2.27 -11.71 14.13
CA GLY A 87 1.77 -12.81 13.31
C GLY A 87 2.01 -12.71 11.81
N ASP A 88 2.15 -11.53 11.24
CA ASP A 88 2.50 -11.40 9.83
C ASP A 88 4.01 -11.55 9.61
N LYS A 89 4.38 -12.44 8.70
CA LYS A 89 5.78 -12.66 8.31
C LYS A 89 6.37 -11.50 7.51
N GLU A 90 5.54 -10.55 7.08
CA GLU A 90 5.98 -9.38 6.35
C GLU A 90 6.32 -8.23 7.30
N ASP A 91 7.47 -7.61 7.06
CA ASP A 91 7.85 -6.39 7.78
C ASP A 91 7.05 -5.19 7.21
N HIS A 92 6.06 -4.74 7.96
CA HIS A 92 5.19 -3.62 7.59
C HIS A 92 5.74 -2.26 8.01
N ARG A 93 6.97 -2.19 8.54
CA ARG A 93 7.56 -0.95 9.05
C ARG A 93 8.18 -0.12 7.95
N CYS A 94 8.03 1.19 8.08
CA CYS A 94 8.78 2.19 7.36
C CYS A 94 9.81 2.77 8.33
N LEU A 95 11.09 2.67 8.01
CA LEU A 95 12.18 3.10 8.88
C LEU A 95 12.95 4.23 8.21
N THR A 96 13.28 5.28 8.97
CA THR A 96 14.26 6.28 8.58
C THR A 96 15.68 5.69 8.56
N HIS A 97 16.66 6.45 8.08
CA HIS A 97 18.05 6.02 8.04
C HIS A 97 18.59 5.70 9.45
N ASP A 98 18.23 6.50 10.45
CA ASP A 98 18.55 6.28 11.86
C ASP A 98 17.67 5.18 12.53
N ARG A 99 16.89 4.43 11.72
CA ARG A 99 16.04 3.31 12.10
C ARG A 99 14.88 3.65 13.02
N VAL A 100 14.43 4.88 13.02
CA VAL A 100 13.20 5.26 13.73
C VAL A 100 11.99 4.74 12.94
N PRO A 101 11.14 3.90 13.55
CA PRO A 101 9.94 3.40 12.88
C PRO A 101 8.88 4.49 12.76
N MET A 102 8.27 4.56 11.57
CA MET A 102 7.18 5.47 11.26
C MET A 102 5.92 4.70 10.91
N THR A 103 4.80 5.19 11.38
CA THR A 103 3.48 4.78 10.90
C THR A 103 3.03 5.76 9.83
N LEU A 104 2.63 5.23 8.68
CA LEU A 104 2.03 6.03 7.61
C LEU A 104 1.04 5.19 6.81
N ASP A 105 0.00 5.84 6.31
CA ASP A 105 -0.98 5.27 5.39
C ASP A 105 -0.74 5.86 4.00
N VAL A 106 -0.39 5.01 3.05
CA VAL A 106 -0.26 5.39 1.65
C VAL A 106 -1.52 4.99 0.90
N ARG A 107 -2.12 5.95 0.19
CA ARG A 107 -3.26 5.72 -0.70
C ARG A 107 -2.81 5.94 -2.13
N LEU A 108 -2.84 4.90 -2.92
CA LEU A 108 -2.54 4.94 -4.34
C LEU A 108 -3.84 5.06 -5.12
N LEU A 109 -3.97 6.10 -5.91
CA LEU A 109 -5.03 6.26 -6.89
C LEU A 109 -4.49 5.85 -8.25
N LEU A 110 -4.99 4.73 -8.78
CA LEU A 110 -4.56 4.16 -10.05
C LEU A 110 -5.70 4.17 -11.05
N ALA A 111 -5.37 4.26 -12.34
CA ALA A 111 -6.31 4.10 -13.43
C ALA A 111 -5.88 2.94 -14.32
N ILE A 112 -6.86 2.30 -14.95
CA ILE A 112 -6.59 1.36 -16.05
C ILE A 112 -6.19 2.13 -17.30
N PRO A 113 -5.50 1.51 -18.27
CA PRO A 113 -5.15 2.12 -19.55
C PRO A 113 -6.38 2.61 -20.32
N ASP A 114 -6.20 3.69 -21.08
CA ASP A 114 -7.25 4.24 -21.91
C ASP A 114 -7.48 3.36 -23.15
N HIS A 115 -8.69 2.85 -23.31
CA HIS A 115 -9.10 1.98 -24.42
C HIS A 115 -9.29 2.72 -25.76
N GLU A 116 -9.24 4.05 -25.79
CA GLU A 116 -9.42 4.83 -27.01
C GLU A 116 -8.13 4.98 -27.81
N THR A 117 -6.98 4.90 -27.14
CA THR A 117 -5.66 4.99 -27.78
C THR A 117 -5.11 3.61 -28.16
N GLU A 118 -4.35 3.54 -29.25
CA GLU A 118 -3.73 2.28 -29.70
C GLU A 118 -2.75 1.71 -28.67
N GLN A 119 -2.00 2.56 -27.98
CA GLN A 119 -1.12 2.12 -26.91
C GLN A 119 -1.93 1.62 -25.71
N GLY A 120 -2.98 2.34 -25.33
CA GLY A 120 -3.82 1.96 -24.21
C GLY A 120 -4.57 0.64 -24.46
N LYS A 121 -4.97 0.35 -25.72
CA LYS A 121 -5.53 -0.98 -26.09
C LYS A 121 -4.53 -2.11 -25.83
N LYS A 122 -3.28 -1.92 -26.27
CA LYS A 122 -2.20 -2.89 -26.02
C LYS A 122 -1.92 -3.08 -24.51
N ASP A 123 -1.89 -1.99 -23.80
CA ASP A 123 -1.66 -2.01 -22.34
C ASP A 123 -2.86 -2.66 -21.62
N LEU A 124 -4.08 -2.40 -22.06
CA LEU A 124 -5.27 -3.03 -21.52
C LEU A 124 -5.30 -4.54 -21.84
N ALA A 125 -4.97 -4.94 -23.08
CA ALA A 125 -4.84 -6.34 -23.44
C ALA A 125 -3.80 -7.06 -22.57
N ARG A 126 -2.67 -6.38 -22.28
CA ARG A 126 -1.66 -6.89 -21.35
C ARG A 126 -2.20 -7.03 -19.93
N LEU A 127 -3.03 -6.10 -19.47
CA LEU A 127 -3.66 -6.17 -18.14
C LEU A 127 -4.54 -7.42 -18.01
N PHE A 128 -5.30 -7.77 -19.07
CA PHE A 128 -6.07 -9.00 -19.11
C PHE A 128 -5.20 -10.26 -19.04
N LEU A 129 -4.02 -10.24 -19.66
CA LEU A 129 -3.07 -11.37 -19.63
C LEU A 129 -2.38 -11.56 -18.27
N LEU A 130 -2.20 -10.49 -17.50
CA LEU A 130 -1.52 -10.54 -16.22
C LEU A 130 -2.42 -11.02 -15.07
N GLY A 131 -3.73 -10.99 -15.25
CA GLY A 131 -4.65 -11.27 -14.17
C GLY A 131 -5.32 -12.64 -14.28
N ASN A 132 -5.88 -13.08 -13.17
CA ASN A 132 -6.64 -14.32 -13.04
C ASN A 132 -8.14 -14.01 -12.97
N PRO A 133 -8.88 -14.07 -14.08
CA PRO A 133 -10.30 -13.76 -14.09
C PRO A 133 -11.11 -14.82 -13.35
N ILE A 134 -12.11 -14.39 -12.58
CA ILE A 134 -12.98 -15.25 -11.77
C ILE A 134 -14.38 -15.26 -12.37
N ALA A 135 -15.00 -16.44 -12.48
CA ALA A 135 -16.36 -16.59 -13.00
C ALA A 135 -17.38 -15.86 -12.10
N THR A 136 -18.31 -15.16 -12.74
CA THR A 136 -19.41 -14.53 -12.02
C THR A 136 -20.43 -15.57 -11.56
N LYS A 137 -21.14 -15.28 -10.47
CA LYS A 137 -22.18 -16.18 -9.95
C LYS A 137 -23.39 -16.34 -10.89
N GLU A 138 -23.63 -15.31 -11.70
CA GLU A 138 -24.81 -15.21 -12.57
C GLU A 138 -24.60 -15.96 -13.89
N ASN A 139 -23.39 -15.92 -14.43
CA ASN A 139 -23.07 -16.55 -15.71
C ASN A 139 -21.63 -17.06 -15.72
N ALA A 140 -21.45 -18.37 -15.76
CA ALA A 140 -20.12 -18.99 -15.78
C ALA A 140 -19.27 -18.62 -17.02
N ARG A 141 -19.88 -18.08 -18.08
CA ARG A 141 -19.19 -17.59 -19.28
C ARG A 141 -18.79 -16.12 -19.19
N VAL A 142 -19.17 -15.44 -18.10
CA VAL A 142 -18.75 -14.09 -17.79
C VAL A 142 -17.76 -14.17 -16.64
N LEU A 143 -16.56 -13.70 -16.89
CA LEU A 143 -15.49 -13.66 -15.92
C LEU A 143 -15.23 -12.21 -15.54
N GLU A 144 -14.84 -11.97 -14.31
CA GLU A 144 -14.43 -10.65 -13.85
C GLU A 144 -12.94 -10.65 -13.50
N LEU A 145 -12.24 -9.63 -14.00
CA LEU A 145 -10.87 -9.36 -13.67
C LEU A 145 -10.81 -8.13 -12.77
N SER A 146 -10.20 -8.29 -11.60
CA SER A 146 -9.93 -7.18 -10.69
C SER A 146 -8.56 -6.58 -10.99
N ALA A 147 -8.50 -5.30 -11.35
CA ALA A 147 -7.23 -4.59 -11.48
C ALA A 147 -6.46 -4.51 -10.14
N GLU A 148 -7.19 -4.56 -9.01
CA GLU A 148 -6.60 -4.64 -7.68
C GLU A 148 -5.86 -5.97 -7.46
N SER A 149 -6.42 -7.10 -7.93
CA SER A 149 -5.74 -8.39 -7.83
C SER A 149 -4.46 -8.42 -8.69
N VAL A 150 -4.50 -7.82 -9.89
CA VAL A 150 -3.29 -7.70 -10.72
C VAL A 150 -2.21 -6.88 -10.01
N TYR A 151 -2.57 -5.73 -9.42
CA TYR A 151 -1.63 -4.96 -8.61
C TYR A 151 -1.08 -5.79 -7.45
N ALA A 152 -1.94 -6.47 -6.71
CA ALA A 152 -1.56 -7.25 -5.52
C ALA A 152 -0.59 -8.39 -5.86
N GLU A 153 -0.80 -9.07 -6.98
CA GLU A 153 0.03 -10.20 -7.40
C GLU A 153 1.33 -9.77 -8.09
N GLN A 154 1.30 -8.70 -8.88
CA GLN A 154 2.43 -8.35 -9.76
C GLN A 154 3.31 -7.21 -9.22
N ALA A 155 2.77 -6.26 -8.45
CA ALA A 155 3.50 -5.03 -8.11
C ALA A 155 3.60 -4.73 -6.61
N ARG A 156 2.67 -5.20 -5.80
CA ARG A 156 2.53 -4.79 -4.39
C ARG A 156 3.82 -4.90 -3.58
N LEU A 157 4.51 -6.02 -3.65
CA LEU A 157 5.74 -6.24 -2.88
C LEU A 157 6.84 -5.25 -3.27
N GLN A 158 7.01 -5.01 -4.57
CA GLN A 158 8.01 -4.09 -5.09
C GLN A 158 7.66 -2.64 -4.75
N VAL A 159 6.38 -2.27 -4.85
CA VAL A 159 5.88 -0.94 -4.44
C VAL A 159 6.14 -0.72 -2.95
N ARG A 160 5.78 -1.67 -2.09
CA ARG A 160 6.08 -1.58 -0.65
C ARG A 160 7.58 -1.46 -0.39
N GLY A 161 8.40 -2.23 -1.09
CA GLY A 161 9.85 -2.13 -1.03
C GLY A 161 10.39 -0.77 -1.47
N ALA A 162 9.81 -0.18 -2.52
CA ALA A 162 10.18 1.16 -3.00
C ALA A 162 9.81 2.25 -1.97
N ILE A 163 8.62 2.18 -1.37
CA ILE A 163 8.20 3.11 -0.32
C ILE A 163 9.13 3.04 0.89
N ARG A 164 9.51 1.83 1.34
CA ARG A 164 10.47 1.67 2.44
C ARG A 164 11.83 2.28 2.11
N ARG A 165 12.30 2.15 0.86
CA ARG A 165 13.55 2.80 0.43
C ARG A 165 13.46 4.31 0.52
N ILE A 166 12.31 4.90 0.13
CA ILE A 166 12.09 6.34 0.29
C ILE A 166 12.15 6.73 1.76
N CYS A 167 11.48 5.99 2.66
CA CYS A 167 11.58 6.27 4.09
C CYS A 167 13.04 6.29 4.58
N ALA A 168 13.84 5.33 4.12
CA ALA A 168 15.25 5.21 4.50
C ALA A 168 16.17 6.29 3.86
N THR A 169 15.68 7.13 2.95
CA THR A 169 16.46 8.27 2.42
C THR A 169 16.46 9.47 3.37
N TYR A 170 15.53 9.53 4.30
CA TYR A 170 15.47 10.60 5.30
C TYR A 170 16.33 10.21 6.50
N GLU A 171 17.24 11.11 6.90
CA GLU A 171 18.14 10.89 8.03
C GLU A 171 17.34 10.67 9.31
N HIS A 172 16.42 11.59 9.60
CA HIS A 172 15.59 11.62 10.79
C HIS A 172 14.09 11.65 10.44
N PHE A 173 13.26 11.32 11.43
CA PHE A 173 11.80 11.43 11.28
C PHE A 173 11.35 12.86 10.97
N GLU A 174 11.98 13.85 11.58
CA GLU A 174 11.68 15.27 11.38
C GLU A 174 11.87 15.71 9.93
N ASP A 175 12.88 15.17 9.24
CA ASP A 175 13.14 15.44 7.82
C ASP A 175 12.04 14.85 6.93
N ALA A 176 11.62 13.61 7.23
CA ALA A 176 10.50 12.97 6.54
C ALA A 176 9.19 13.72 6.79
N PHE A 177 8.96 14.19 8.02
CA PHE A 177 7.79 14.97 8.38
C PHE A 177 7.79 16.36 7.73
N ALA A 178 8.94 17.03 7.64
CA ALA A 178 9.08 18.28 6.92
C ALA A 178 8.77 18.11 5.43
N ALA A 179 9.24 17.03 4.80
CA ALA A 179 8.91 16.69 3.42
C ALA A 179 7.42 16.36 3.25
N PHE A 180 6.80 15.70 4.21
CA PHE A 180 5.35 15.43 4.21
C PHE A 180 4.52 16.72 4.29
N ALA A 181 4.95 17.68 5.10
CA ALA A 181 4.30 18.99 5.26
C ALA A 181 4.63 19.98 4.12
N SER A 182 5.60 19.66 3.26
CA SER A 182 6.02 20.56 2.18
C SER A 182 4.95 20.73 1.12
N VAL A 183 4.77 21.96 0.67
CA VAL A 183 3.89 22.31 -0.46
C VAL A 183 4.63 22.24 -1.80
N GLU A 184 5.97 22.27 -1.76
CA GLU A 184 6.82 22.17 -2.94
C GLU A 184 6.83 20.74 -3.47
N LYS A 185 6.39 20.55 -4.73
CA LYS A 185 6.27 19.22 -5.35
C LYS A 185 7.58 18.42 -5.33
N GLU A 186 8.71 19.06 -5.59
CA GLU A 186 10.00 18.36 -5.63
C GLU A 186 10.45 17.84 -4.28
N ALA A 187 10.06 18.49 -3.21
CA ALA A 187 10.39 18.15 -1.83
C ALA A 187 9.28 17.33 -1.13
N ASN A 188 8.10 17.19 -1.76
CA ASN A 188 6.94 16.55 -1.13
C ASN A 188 7.08 15.03 -1.09
N PHE A 189 6.86 14.46 0.09
CA PHE A 189 6.97 13.03 0.34
C PHE A 189 6.02 12.21 -0.56
N SER A 190 4.79 12.67 -0.79
CA SER A 190 3.81 12.01 -1.66
C SER A 190 4.25 11.98 -3.12
N ASP A 191 4.92 13.03 -3.60
CA ASP A 191 5.46 13.07 -4.97
C ASP A 191 6.67 12.14 -5.13
N HIS A 192 7.49 11.99 -4.10
CA HIS A 192 8.56 10.98 -4.10
C HIS A 192 7.99 9.57 -4.22
N ILE A 193 6.93 9.25 -3.44
CA ILE A 193 6.24 7.97 -3.54
C ILE A 193 5.61 7.79 -4.93
N THR A 194 4.93 8.81 -5.45
CA THR A 194 4.30 8.75 -6.78
C THR A 194 5.32 8.36 -7.85
N ARG A 195 6.48 9.04 -7.88
CA ARG A 195 7.57 8.74 -8.84
C ARG A 195 8.11 7.32 -8.68
N ALA A 196 8.29 6.87 -7.45
CA ALA A 196 8.78 5.53 -7.18
C ALA A 196 7.77 4.44 -7.60
N VAL A 197 6.47 4.65 -7.33
CA VAL A 197 5.41 3.72 -7.75
C VAL A 197 5.32 3.65 -9.27
N VAL A 198 5.38 4.80 -9.98
CA VAL A 198 5.44 4.83 -11.45
C VAL A 198 6.64 4.03 -11.96
N GLY A 199 7.83 4.22 -11.36
CA GLY A 199 9.02 3.46 -11.73
C GLY A 199 8.82 1.96 -11.55
N VAL A 200 8.30 1.53 -10.40
CA VAL A 200 8.03 0.10 -10.13
C VAL A 200 7.03 -0.49 -11.11
N LEU A 201 5.90 0.19 -11.38
CA LEU A 201 4.89 -0.33 -12.32
C LEU A 201 5.47 -0.47 -13.73
N ASN A 202 6.31 0.48 -14.17
CA ASN A 202 7.00 0.39 -15.46
C ASN A 202 8.00 -0.77 -15.50
N ASP A 203 8.82 -0.93 -14.46
CA ASP A 203 9.84 -2.00 -14.36
C ASP A 203 9.20 -3.39 -14.32
N GLN A 204 8.09 -3.53 -13.61
CA GLN A 204 7.30 -4.76 -13.56
C GLN A 204 6.39 -4.93 -14.78
N HIS A 205 6.38 -3.94 -15.65
CA HIS A 205 5.53 -3.92 -16.83
C HIS A 205 4.04 -4.10 -16.51
N VAL A 206 3.58 -3.61 -15.39
CA VAL A 206 2.15 -3.60 -15.02
C VAL A 206 1.52 -2.33 -15.59
N PRO A 207 0.57 -2.45 -16.52
CA PRO A 207 0.04 -1.30 -17.26
C PRO A 207 -1.08 -0.59 -16.47
N LEU A 208 -0.77 -0.15 -15.26
CA LEU A 208 -1.62 0.70 -14.44
C LEU A 208 -1.02 2.11 -14.38
N HIS A 209 -1.86 3.11 -14.57
CA HIS A 209 -1.44 4.52 -14.52
C HIS A 209 -1.60 5.06 -13.11
N VAL A 210 -0.53 5.59 -12.53
CA VAL A 210 -0.59 6.27 -11.23
C VAL A 210 -1.15 7.68 -11.45
N ILE A 211 -2.33 7.96 -10.90
CA ILE A 211 -2.91 9.30 -10.88
C ILE A 211 -2.26 10.11 -9.76
N ALA A 212 -2.20 9.53 -8.56
CA ALA A 212 -1.60 10.13 -7.39
C ALA A 212 -1.26 9.08 -6.34
N ALA A 213 -0.23 9.34 -5.54
CA ALA A 213 -0.02 8.71 -4.26
C ALA A 213 -0.20 9.76 -3.17
N GLN A 214 -1.03 9.49 -2.18
CA GLN A 214 -1.28 10.36 -1.05
C GLN A 214 -0.84 9.67 0.23
N VAL A 215 -0.11 10.40 1.05
CA VAL A 215 0.29 9.94 2.39
C VAL A 215 -0.59 10.61 3.41
N SER A 216 -1.05 9.84 4.38
CA SER A 216 -1.81 10.35 5.53
C SER A 216 -1.28 9.69 6.81
N ASN A 217 -1.60 10.30 7.94
CA ASN A 217 -1.25 9.79 9.27
C ASN A 217 0.25 9.51 9.47
N MET A 218 1.12 10.35 8.92
CA MET A 218 2.55 10.20 9.20
C MET A 218 2.82 10.58 10.65
N LYS A 219 3.26 9.60 11.44
CA LYS A 219 3.66 9.80 12.83
C LYS A 219 4.80 8.86 13.19
N PRO A 220 5.68 9.22 14.13
CA PRO A 220 6.64 8.28 14.69
C PRO A 220 5.90 7.19 15.47
N ASP A 221 6.56 6.07 15.73
CA ASP A 221 6.03 5.04 16.61
C ASP A 221 5.77 5.58 18.02
N ASP A 222 4.73 5.09 18.67
CA ASP A 222 4.34 5.56 19.99
C ASP A 222 5.47 5.39 21.02
N SER A 223 6.30 4.35 20.90
CA SER A 223 7.49 4.15 21.75
C SER A 223 8.53 5.26 21.60
N VAL A 224 8.68 5.82 20.41
CA VAL A 224 9.59 6.94 20.13
C VAL A 224 9.03 8.22 20.73
N VAL A 225 7.71 8.45 20.59
CA VAL A 225 7.03 9.60 21.20
C VAL A 225 7.17 9.54 22.72
N GLU A 226 6.95 8.39 23.35
CA GLU A 226 7.11 8.21 24.79
C GLU A 226 8.54 8.51 25.24
N ALA A 227 9.54 8.00 24.49
CA ALA A 227 10.94 8.26 24.76
C ALA A 227 11.30 9.76 24.67
N GLN A 228 10.79 10.44 23.63
CA GLN A 228 10.99 11.90 23.46
C GLN A 228 10.31 12.71 24.56
N VAL A 229 9.09 12.35 24.96
CA VAL A 229 8.37 12.99 26.08
C VAL A 229 9.15 12.80 27.39
N ALA A 230 9.66 11.58 27.64
CA ALA A 230 10.47 11.30 28.82
C ALA A 230 11.79 12.09 28.83
N LEU A 231 12.44 12.22 27.65
CA LEU A 231 13.66 13.02 27.51
C LEU A 231 13.40 14.51 27.80
N ARG A 232 12.37 15.10 27.18
CA ARG A 232 11.99 16.50 27.43
C ARG A 232 11.65 16.74 28.90
N ALA A 233 10.91 15.83 29.53
CA ALA A 233 10.61 15.92 30.95
C ALA A 233 11.87 15.84 31.82
N ALA A 234 12.87 15.06 31.42
CA ALA A 234 14.17 15.00 32.10
C ALA A 234 14.96 16.30 31.92
N GLU A 235 15.00 16.86 30.70
CA GLU A 235 15.65 18.17 30.44
C GLU A 235 15.03 19.33 31.22
N GLU A 236 13.69 19.39 31.27
CA GLU A 236 12.98 20.40 32.07
C GLU A 236 13.30 20.26 33.57
N ARG A 237 13.40 19.02 34.07
CA ARG A 237 13.83 18.76 35.45
C ARG A 237 15.26 19.23 35.71
N VAL A 238 16.19 18.97 34.79
CA VAL A 238 17.58 19.45 34.88
C VAL A 238 17.62 20.97 34.95
N LYS A 239 16.87 21.66 34.07
CA LYS A 239 16.78 23.13 34.10
C LYS A 239 16.18 23.65 35.40
N ALA A 240 15.15 22.98 35.93
CA ALA A 240 14.56 23.35 37.23
C ALA A 240 15.58 23.17 38.38
N ILE A 241 16.36 22.07 38.36
CA ILE A 241 17.44 21.81 39.33
C ILE A 241 18.50 22.91 39.24
N GLU A 242 18.98 23.26 38.07
CA GLU A 242 19.96 24.31 37.85
C GLU A 242 19.45 25.66 38.41
N THR A 243 18.18 25.96 38.19
CA THR A 243 17.54 27.17 38.73
C THR A 243 17.53 27.17 40.25
N VAL A 244 17.12 26.06 40.88
CA VAL A 244 17.10 25.92 42.34
C VAL A 244 18.51 26.01 42.91
N VAL A 245 19.49 25.34 42.31
CA VAL A 245 20.91 25.42 42.71
C VAL A 245 21.43 26.85 42.67
N LYS A 246 21.03 27.61 41.65
CA LYS A 246 21.38 29.03 41.55
C LYS A 246 20.79 29.89 42.68
N TYR A 247 19.56 29.57 43.14
CA TYR A 247 18.92 30.25 44.27
C TYR A 247 19.48 29.82 45.64
N LEU A 248 20.08 28.62 45.77
CA LEU A 248 20.71 28.17 47.01
C LEU A 248 22.02 28.93 47.36
N GLY A 249 22.48 29.80 46.46
CA GLY A 249 23.70 30.60 46.66
C GLY A 249 24.98 29.78 46.64
N ASN A 250 26.08 30.37 47.14
CA ASN A 250 27.40 29.75 47.09
C ASN A 250 27.69 28.71 48.22
N ASP A 251 26.66 28.13 48.84
CA ASP A 251 26.86 27.09 49.83
C ASP A 251 27.03 25.71 49.13
N PRO A 252 28.28 25.21 49.02
CA PRO A 252 28.56 23.97 48.27
C PRO A 252 27.92 22.72 48.90
N VAL A 253 27.72 22.75 50.22
CA VAL A 253 27.13 21.60 50.95
C VAL A 253 25.63 21.49 50.62
N ARG A 254 24.91 22.59 50.69
CA ARG A 254 23.47 22.61 50.33
C ARG A 254 23.22 22.24 48.86
N GLN A 255 24.05 22.77 47.97
CA GLN A 255 23.98 22.40 46.56
C GLN A 255 24.20 20.89 46.33
N MET A 256 25.20 20.33 47.03
CA MET A 256 25.52 18.88 46.91
C MET A 256 24.40 18.00 47.45
N VAL A 257 23.84 18.34 48.62
CA VAL A 257 22.72 17.57 49.21
C VAL A 257 21.50 17.62 48.32
N TYR A 258 21.15 18.78 47.77
CA TYR A 258 20.03 18.91 46.85
C TYR A 258 20.23 18.11 45.56
N LYS A 259 21.41 18.18 44.93
CA LYS A 259 21.76 17.37 43.74
C LYS A 259 21.66 15.89 44.03
N MET A 260 22.13 15.41 45.18
CA MET A 260 22.04 14.01 45.58
C MET A 260 20.59 13.55 45.78
N GLN A 261 19.72 14.37 46.41
CA GLN A 261 18.30 14.04 46.58
C GLN A 261 17.58 13.89 45.25
N VAL A 262 17.83 14.78 44.30
CA VAL A 262 17.23 14.75 43.00
C VAL A 262 17.74 13.56 42.20
N LEU A 263 19.04 13.25 42.24
CA LEU A 263 19.59 12.05 41.61
C LEU A 263 18.97 10.76 42.16
N GLN A 264 18.78 10.71 43.49
CA GLN A 264 18.13 9.56 44.12
C GLN A 264 16.67 9.39 43.69
N GLU A 265 15.93 10.51 43.51
CA GLU A 265 14.56 10.47 42.97
C GLU A 265 14.50 10.04 41.52
N ILE A 266 15.43 10.51 40.68
CA ILE A 266 15.53 10.12 39.26
C ILE A 266 15.85 8.62 39.15
N VAL A 267 16.81 8.12 39.90
CA VAL A 267 17.21 6.71 39.92
C VAL A 267 16.06 5.81 40.42
N SER A 268 15.35 6.24 41.48
CA SER A 268 14.22 5.46 42.02
C SER A 268 13.06 5.34 41.01
N LYS A 269 12.80 6.39 40.24
CA LYS A 269 11.75 6.38 39.18
C LYS A 269 12.19 5.63 37.93
N ALA A 270 13.49 5.67 37.57
CA ALA A 270 14.02 4.92 36.44
C ALA A 270 14.04 3.40 36.70
N GLY A 271 14.27 2.99 37.95
CA GLY A 271 14.29 1.59 38.36
C GLY A 271 12.93 0.89 38.30
N THR A 272 11.82 1.63 38.29
CA THR A 272 10.47 1.06 38.20
C THR A 272 10.02 0.77 36.76
N ASN A 273 10.66 1.33 35.74
CA ASN A 273 10.25 1.18 34.32
C ASN A 273 11.12 0.22 33.48
N GLY A 274 11.97 -0.56 34.08
CA GLY A 274 12.56 -1.82 33.55
C GLY A 274 13.50 -1.74 32.33
N HIS A 275 13.63 -0.61 31.60
CA HIS A 275 14.38 -0.58 30.33
C HIS A 275 15.21 0.68 30.05
N ASN A 276 15.41 1.60 30.98
CA ASN A 276 16.15 2.83 30.71
C ASN A 276 17.56 2.79 31.31
N THR A 277 18.56 2.68 30.44
CA THR A 277 19.96 2.95 30.81
C THR A 277 20.14 4.46 30.91
N LEU A 278 20.20 5.00 32.11
CA LEU A 278 20.45 6.42 32.34
C LEU A 278 21.96 6.66 32.23
N PHE A 279 22.39 7.36 31.18
CA PHE A 279 23.75 7.87 31.09
C PHE A 279 23.83 9.21 31.83
N LEU A 280 24.41 9.21 33.00
CA LEU A 280 24.77 10.44 33.72
C LEU A 280 26.09 10.95 33.15
N THR A 281 26.05 11.83 32.17
CA THR A 281 27.21 12.57 31.70
C THR A 281 27.47 13.75 32.66
N ASP A 282 28.60 13.70 33.29
CA ASP A 282 29.39 14.73 33.96
C ASP A 282 28.66 16.01 34.42
N MET A 283 28.18 16.00 35.65
CA MET A 283 27.72 17.21 36.35
C MET A 283 28.80 17.87 37.24
N ALA A 284 30.03 17.39 37.21
CA ALA A 284 31.14 18.05 37.85
C ALA A 284 32.45 17.59 37.19
N ASN A 285 33.28 18.52 36.78
CA ASN A 285 34.65 18.28 36.34
C ASN A 285 35.40 17.40 37.37
N ASN A 286 35.36 16.08 37.23
CA ASN A 286 36.16 15.07 37.93
C ASN A 286 35.38 13.84 38.51
N ALA A 287 34.19 13.51 38.01
CA ALA A 287 33.55 12.25 38.42
C ALA A 287 33.81 11.14 37.37
N GLN A 288 34.64 10.16 37.71
CA GLN A 288 34.73 8.93 36.95
C GLN A 288 33.40 8.19 36.98
N ILE A 289 32.88 7.87 35.80
CA ILE A 289 31.67 7.06 35.65
C ILE A 289 31.96 5.64 36.06
N LEU A 290 31.41 5.22 37.18
CA LEU A 290 31.38 3.80 37.56
C LEU A 290 30.09 3.18 36.97
N PRO A 291 30.19 2.12 36.18
CA PRO A 291 28.99 1.38 35.75
C PRO A 291 28.35 0.71 36.96
N LEU A 292 27.10 1.07 37.25
CA LEU A 292 26.32 0.38 38.28
C LEU A 292 25.86 -0.97 37.71
N PRO A 293 26.11 -2.09 38.39
CA PRO A 293 25.60 -3.37 37.95
C PRO A 293 24.07 -3.40 38.08
N LEU A 294 23.43 -3.80 36.97
CA LEU A 294 21.99 -4.05 36.94
C LEU A 294 21.66 -5.25 37.86
N PRO A 295 20.56 -5.19 38.62
CA PRO A 295 20.10 -6.35 39.37
C PRO A 295 19.62 -7.41 38.36
N THR A 296 20.29 -8.53 38.32
CA THR A 296 19.84 -9.76 37.65
C THR A 296 18.63 -10.31 38.39
N LYS A 297 17.51 -10.46 37.67
CA LYS A 297 16.40 -11.34 38.06
C LYS A 297 16.58 -12.69 37.39
#